data_dffcfdc4b6498c3a9b59af8ec37e5572
#
_entry.id   dffcfdc4b6498c3a9b59af8ec37e5572
#
_cell.length_a   1.000
_cell.length_b   1.000
_cell.length_c   1.000
_cell.angle_alpha   90.00
_cell.angle_beta   90.00
_cell.angle_gamma   90.00
#
_symmetry.space_group_name_H-M   'P 1'
#
loop_
_entity.id
_entity.type
_entity.pdbx_description
1 polymer ?
#
loop_
_entity_poly.entity_id
_entity_poly.type
_entity_poly.pdbx_seq_one_letter_code
_entity_poly.pdbx_strand_id
1 'polypeptide(L)'
;SRLDYIKGLGVNVIWLNPVFVSGWFDGGYDIIDFYKVDPRFGTNTDLVKLIDEAHKRGIRVLLDLVAGHSSDQCQWFKESAQGTDMRYSDYYIWSNEIPQKEVKIIAERKLEADPAVSKRGKWVEADAPRAKYYEKNYYMCQPALNYGYANPDPNHPWEQSCDAPGPQAVRRELRNIMAFWMDKGVDGFRVDMAASLVKGDKDKKAIKALWAEMRTWMDAKYPNHILVSEWCDPQVSIPAGFNIDFMIHIGQKCYSTLFFPKGTPWQGNNPNPDKECYFDRAGKGNLEKFIDVYAENYAKTKNDGYIAIPTANHDFQRPNVGSRNTPEQLKVTMTFSLTMPGVPFIYY
;
A
#
# COMPACT_ATOMS: atom_id res chain seq x y z
N SER A 1 -24.94 -11.46 4.56
CA SER A 1 -23.95 -10.37 4.40
C SER A 1 -24.43 -9.15 5.17
N ARG A 2 -23.49 -8.27 5.56
CA ARG A 2 -23.83 -7.00 6.26
C ARG A 2 -23.98 -5.81 5.30
N LEU A 3 -24.17 -6.06 4.02
CA LEU A 3 -24.24 -5.00 3.00
C LEU A 3 -25.37 -4.01 3.23
N ASP A 4 -26.54 -4.48 3.72
CA ASP A 4 -27.66 -3.59 4.03
C ASP A 4 -27.35 -2.67 5.23
N TYR A 5 -26.65 -3.18 6.23
CA TYR A 5 -26.16 -2.37 7.35
C TYR A 5 -25.16 -1.31 6.86
N ILE A 6 -24.19 -1.71 6.05
CA ILE A 6 -23.18 -0.80 5.46
C ILE A 6 -23.86 0.28 4.62
N LYS A 7 -24.84 -0.11 3.79
CA LYS A 7 -25.65 0.84 3.01
C LYS A 7 -26.41 1.82 3.92
N GLY A 8 -26.98 1.32 5.01
CA GLY A 8 -27.69 2.13 5.99
C GLY A 8 -26.81 3.18 6.70
N LEU A 9 -25.50 2.97 6.76
CA LEU A 9 -24.53 3.95 7.25
C LEU A 9 -24.21 5.07 6.22
N GLY A 10 -24.75 4.99 5.00
CA GLY A 10 -24.47 5.94 3.92
C GLY A 10 -23.20 5.63 3.12
N VAL A 11 -22.55 4.50 3.39
CA VAL A 11 -21.35 4.07 2.66
C VAL A 11 -21.71 3.71 1.22
N ASN A 12 -20.91 4.19 0.28
CA ASN A 12 -21.07 3.95 -1.16
C ASN A 12 -19.87 3.25 -1.81
N VAL A 13 -18.77 3.06 -1.07
CA VAL A 13 -17.60 2.29 -1.51
C VAL A 13 -17.12 1.41 -0.35
N ILE A 14 -16.74 0.18 -0.66
CA ILE A 14 -16.05 -0.74 0.27
C ILE A 14 -14.65 -1.00 -0.30
N TRP A 15 -13.62 -0.83 0.50
CA TRP A 15 -12.29 -1.33 0.24
C TRP A 15 -12.05 -2.57 1.10
N LEU A 16 -11.73 -3.69 0.47
CA LEU A 16 -11.37 -4.94 1.13
C LEU A 16 -9.84 -4.99 1.29
N ASN A 17 -9.37 -5.25 2.51
CA ASN A 17 -7.98 -5.66 2.74
C ASN A 17 -7.66 -6.90 1.90
N PRO A 18 -6.38 -7.29 1.69
CA PRO A 18 -6.04 -8.37 0.80
C PRO A 18 -6.86 -9.64 1.04
N VAL A 19 -7.52 -10.11 0.00
CA VAL A 19 -8.38 -11.32 0.02
C VAL A 19 -7.77 -12.49 -0.74
N PHE A 20 -6.58 -12.30 -1.31
CA PHE A 20 -5.90 -13.27 -2.14
C PHE A 20 -5.19 -14.36 -1.32
N VAL A 21 -4.87 -15.49 -1.95
CA VAL A 21 -4.08 -16.54 -1.32
C VAL A 21 -2.76 -15.96 -0.84
N SER A 22 -2.49 -16.10 0.45
CA SER A 22 -1.36 -15.47 1.15
C SER A 22 -0.67 -16.45 2.10
N GLY A 23 0.58 -16.17 2.45
CA GLY A 23 1.31 -16.87 3.50
C GLY A 23 0.92 -16.47 4.93
N TRP A 24 0.18 -15.36 5.08
CA TRP A 24 -0.32 -14.82 6.35
C TRP A 24 0.74 -14.39 7.37
N PHE A 25 1.95 -14.11 6.90
CA PHE A 25 2.96 -13.47 7.74
C PHE A 25 2.66 -11.99 7.99
N ASP A 26 2.00 -11.35 7.04
CA ASP A 26 1.70 -9.91 7.05
C ASP A 26 0.21 -9.66 6.77
N GLY A 27 -0.67 -10.32 7.52
CA GLY A 27 -2.11 -10.06 7.47
C GLY A 27 -2.78 -10.19 6.09
N GLY A 28 -2.14 -10.90 5.15
CA GLY A 28 -2.63 -11.06 3.78
C GLY A 28 -1.78 -10.33 2.73
N TYR A 29 -0.84 -9.47 3.14
CA TYR A 29 0.00 -8.70 2.21
C TYR A 29 1.16 -9.50 1.59
N ASP A 30 1.50 -10.68 2.10
CA ASP A 30 2.46 -11.61 1.50
C ASP A 30 1.75 -12.57 0.53
N ILE A 31 1.38 -12.06 -0.65
CA ILE A 31 0.51 -12.75 -1.61
C ILE A 31 1.23 -13.90 -2.33
N ILE A 32 0.61 -15.08 -2.32
CA ILE A 32 1.07 -16.28 -3.04
C ILE A 32 0.47 -16.37 -4.44
N ASP A 33 -0.82 -16.01 -4.58
CA ASP A 33 -1.53 -16.06 -5.87
C ASP A 33 -2.47 -14.86 -6.01
N PHE A 34 -2.13 -13.95 -6.92
CA PHE A 34 -2.86 -12.71 -7.20
C PHE A 34 -4.19 -12.93 -7.93
N TYR A 35 -4.45 -14.13 -8.45
CA TYR A 35 -5.62 -14.45 -9.26
C TYR A 35 -6.64 -15.31 -8.53
N LYS A 36 -6.36 -15.63 -7.25
CA LYS A 36 -7.20 -16.55 -6.48
C LYS A 36 -7.52 -15.99 -5.09
N VAL A 37 -8.80 -16.02 -4.76
CA VAL A 37 -9.29 -15.70 -3.41
C VAL A 37 -8.82 -16.78 -2.43
N ASP A 38 -8.34 -16.36 -1.26
CA ASP A 38 -7.94 -17.30 -0.20
C ASP A 38 -9.13 -18.10 0.29
N PRO A 39 -9.00 -19.43 0.44
CA PRO A 39 -10.08 -20.30 0.90
C PRO A 39 -10.72 -19.90 2.24
N ARG A 40 -10.03 -19.11 3.07
CA ARG A 40 -10.59 -18.55 4.32
C ARG A 40 -11.73 -17.59 4.07
N PHE A 41 -11.76 -16.94 2.91
CA PHE A 41 -12.80 -15.99 2.50
C PHE A 41 -13.77 -16.56 1.49
N GLY A 42 -13.47 -17.73 0.92
CA GLY A 42 -14.28 -18.38 -0.09
C GLY A 42 -13.55 -18.59 -1.41
N THR A 43 -14.25 -18.38 -2.51
CA THR A 43 -13.74 -18.59 -3.87
C THR A 43 -13.83 -17.30 -4.70
N ASN A 44 -13.24 -17.31 -5.90
CA ASN A 44 -13.40 -16.20 -6.86
C ASN A 44 -14.91 -15.96 -7.17
N THR A 45 -15.69 -17.03 -7.25
CA THR A 45 -17.15 -16.92 -7.48
C THR A 45 -17.87 -16.25 -6.30
N ASP A 46 -17.44 -16.51 -5.06
CA ASP A 46 -18.03 -15.86 -3.89
C ASP A 46 -17.69 -14.37 -3.85
N LEU A 47 -16.46 -13.99 -4.25
CA LEU A 47 -16.08 -12.57 -4.37
C LEU A 47 -16.91 -11.87 -5.45
N VAL A 48 -17.06 -12.46 -6.63
CA VAL A 48 -17.92 -11.92 -7.70
C VAL A 48 -19.35 -11.73 -7.20
N LYS A 49 -19.90 -12.73 -6.50
CA LYS A 49 -21.24 -12.63 -5.89
C LYS A 49 -21.33 -11.49 -4.87
N LEU A 50 -20.29 -11.27 -4.06
CA LEU A 50 -20.23 -10.14 -3.13
C LEU A 50 -20.27 -8.80 -3.89
N ILE A 51 -19.52 -8.68 -4.98
CA ILE A 51 -19.46 -7.48 -5.83
C ILE A 51 -20.84 -7.21 -6.44
N ASP A 52 -21.48 -8.21 -7.03
CA ASP A 52 -22.83 -8.10 -7.62
C ASP A 52 -23.86 -7.64 -6.59
N GLU A 53 -23.82 -8.22 -5.38
CA GLU A 53 -24.73 -7.86 -4.30
C GLU A 53 -24.46 -6.45 -3.74
N ALA A 54 -23.19 -6.00 -3.74
CA ALA A 54 -22.83 -4.63 -3.40
C ALA A 54 -23.34 -3.65 -4.46
N HIS A 55 -23.15 -3.95 -5.74
CA HIS A 55 -23.60 -3.12 -6.87
C HIS A 55 -25.12 -2.95 -6.88
N LYS A 56 -25.92 -4.01 -6.60
CA LYS A 56 -27.39 -3.92 -6.45
C LYS A 56 -27.81 -2.90 -5.38
N ARG A 57 -26.94 -2.61 -4.43
CA ARG A 57 -27.15 -1.63 -3.34
C ARG A 57 -26.52 -0.27 -3.62
N GLY A 58 -25.94 -0.09 -4.81
CA GLY A 58 -25.19 1.12 -5.17
C GLY A 58 -23.91 1.29 -4.38
N ILE A 59 -23.27 0.18 -3.97
CA ILE A 59 -21.98 0.15 -3.29
C ILE A 59 -20.93 -0.35 -4.27
N ARG A 60 -19.86 0.40 -4.46
CA ARG A 60 -18.67 0.02 -5.24
C ARG A 60 -17.71 -0.80 -4.39
N VAL A 61 -16.90 -1.64 -5.03
CA VAL A 61 -15.95 -2.52 -4.34
C VAL A 61 -14.53 -2.30 -4.88
N LEU A 62 -13.62 -1.94 -3.99
CA LEU A 62 -12.18 -1.85 -4.27
C LEU A 62 -11.47 -3.03 -3.62
N LEU A 63 -10.46 -3.57 -4.31
CA LEU A 63 -9.52 -4.54 -3.72
C LEU A 63 -8.22 -3.86 -3.35
N ASP A 64 -7.47 -4.49 -2.46
CA ASP A 64 -6.09 -4.10 -2.17
C ASP A 64 -5.16 -4.67 -3.25
N LEU A 65 -4.36 -3.81 -3.86
CA LEU A 65 -3.37 -4.16 -4.88
C LEU A 65 -1.97 -4.07 -4.30
N VAL A 66 -1.42 -5.20 -3.90
CA VAL A 66 -0.05 -5.31 -3.41
C VAL A 66 0.90 -5.34 -4.61
N ALA A 67 1.24 -4.15 -5.12
CA ALA A 67 1.98 -4.02 -6.36
C ALA A 67 3.50 -4.19 -6.19
N GLY A 68 4.03 -4.00 -4.98
CA GLY A 68 5.48 -3.88 -4.74
C GLY A 68 6.23 -5.18 -4.51
N HIS A 69 5.52 -6.26 -4.16
CA HIS A 69 6.14 -7.54 -3.78
C HIS A 69 5.15 -8.71 -3.90
N SER A 70 5.66 -9.92 -3.78
CA SER A 70 4.87 -11.12 -3.52
C SER A 70 5.34 -11.81 -2.23
N SER A 71 4.70 -12.91 -1.85
CA SER A 71 5.30 -13.86 -0.92
C SER A 71 6.50 -14.57 -1.56
N ASP A 72 7.49 -14.98 -0.75
CA ASP A 72 8.53 -15.93 -1.14
C ASP A 72 7.97 -17.33 -1.47
N GLN A 73 6.72 -17.60 -1.06
CA GLN A 73 5.98 -18.80 -1.41
C GLN A 73 5.26 -18.70 -2.76
N CYS A 74 5.24 -17.52 -3.40
CA CYS A 74 4.67 -17.33 -4.73
C CYS A 74 5.40 -18.16 -5.77
N GLN A 75 4.63 -18.76 -6.71
CA GLN A 75 5.20 -19.59 -7.76
C GLN A 75 6.20 -18.80 -8.63
N TRP A 76 5.93 -17.53 -8.88
CA TRP A 76 6.84 -16.66 -9.63
C TRP A 76 8.21 -16.54 -8.97
N PHE A 77 8.24 -16.38 -7.65
CA PHE A 77 9.49 -16.28 -6.90
C PHE A 77 10.24 -17.63 -6.89
N LYS A 78 9.53 -18.73 -6.66
CA LYS A 78 10.10 -20.07 -6.66
C LYS A 78 10.75 -20.42 -8.01
N GLU A 79 10.08 -20.08 -9.12
CA GLU A 79 10.65 -20.28 -10.46
C GLU A 79 11.85 -19.34 -10.71
N SER A 80 11.73 -18.05 -10.34
CA SER A 80 12.82 -17.08 -10.47
C SER A 80 14.08 -17.52 -9.70
N ALA A 81 13.91 -18.18 -8.55
CA ALA A 81 15.01 -18.68 -7.74
C ALA A 81 15.79 -19.85 -8.38
N GLN A 82 15.21 -20.52 -9.40
CA GLN A 82 15.85 -21.68 -10.05
C GLN A 82 16.89 -21.29 -11.11
N GLY A 83 16.78 -20.11 -11.74
CA GLY A 83 17.74 -19.72 -12.77
C GLY A 83 17.33 -18.52 -13.60
N THR A 84 18.12 -18.28 -14.68
CA THR A 84 17.94 -17.14 -15.59
C THR A 84 16.99 -17.43 -16.75
N ASP A 85 16.74 -18.69 -17.06
CA ASP A 85 16.00 -19.11 -18.25
C ASP A 85 14.53 -19.47 -17.95
N MET A 86 14.05 -19.10 -16.76
CA MET A 86 12.67 -19.33 -16.34
C MET A 86 11.78 -18.16 -16.73
N ARG A 87 10.49 -18.43 -16.91
CA ARG A 87 9.49 -17.42 -17.29
C ARG A 87 9.49 -16.18 -16.41
N TYR A 88 9.72 -16.36 -15.11
CA TYR A 88 9.65 -15.29 -14.11
C TYR A 88 11.03 -14.86 -13.59
N SER A 89 12.12 -15.25 -14.27
CA SER A 89 13.50 -14.99 -13.82
C SER A 89 13.75 -13.53 -13.43
N ASP A 90 13.29 -12.59 -14.24
CA ASP A 90 13.52 -11.16 -14.05
C ASP A 90 12.37 -10.43 -13.36
N TYR A 91 11.38 -11.17 -12.82
CA TYR A 91 10.33 -10.57 -11.98
C TYR A 91 10.84 -10.10 -10.64
N TYR A 92 12.02 -10.60 -10.20
CA TYR A 92 12.64 -10.25 -8.94
C TYR A 92 14.09 -9.80 -9.14
N ILE A 93 14.62 -9.12 -8.15
CA ILE A 93 15.97 -8.57 -8.18
C ILE A 93 16.92 -9.50 -7.42
N TRP A 94 17.87 -10.08 -8.14
CA TRP A 94 18.82 -11.05 -7.62
C TRP A 94 20.25 -10.57 -7.81
N SER A 95 21.14 -10.86 -6.83
CA SER A 95 22.57 -10.56 -6.94
C SER A 95 23.43 -11.54 -6.15
N ASN A 96 24.64 -11.82 -6.67
CA ASN A 96 25.68 -12.53 -5.95
C ASN A 96 26.56 -11.57 -5.14
N GLU A 97 26.53 -10.26 -5.47
CA GLU A 97 27.29 -9.20 -4.84
C GLU A 97 26.33 -8.12 -4.35
N ILE A 98 26.52 -7.68 -3.11
CA ILE A 98 25.74 -6.60 -2.50
C ILE A 98 26.67 -5.64 -1.74
N PRO A 99 26.25 -4.40 -1.44
CA PRO A 99 27.05 -3.47 -0.67
C PRO A 99 27.49 -4.05 0.69
N GLN A 100 28.73 -3.78 1.09
CA GLN A 100 29.31 -4.29 2.35
C GLN A 100 28.44 -3.99 3.58
N LYS A 101 27.78 -2.82 3.57
CA LYS A 101 26.82 -2.44 4.61
C LYS A 101 25.67 -3.47 4.74
N GLU A 102 25.16 -3.95 3.62
CA GLU A 102 24.06 -4.94 3.61
C GLU A 102 24.52 -6.30 4.13
N VAL A 103 25.75 -6.72 3.82
CA VAL A 103 26.33 -7.96 4.38
C VAL A 103 26.33 -7.92 5.91
N LYS A 104 26.75 -6.77 6.50
CA LYS A 104 26.71 -6.59 7.95
C LYS A 104 25.30 -6.68 8.51
N ILE A 105 24.33 -6.00 7.87
CA ILE A 105 22.93 -6.02 8.30
C ILE A 105 22.34 -7.44 8.23
N ILE A 106 22.67 -8.21 7.19
CA ILE A 106 22.21 -9.60 7.05
C ILE A 106 22.79 -10.47 8.18
N ALA A 107 24.07 -10.34 8.48
CA ALA A 107 24.72 -11.07 9.58
C ALA A 107 24.08 -10.74 10.93
N GLU A 108 23.75 -9.47 11.19
CA GLU A 108 23.05 -9.05 12.41
C GLU A 108 21.62 -9.61 12.47
N ARG A 109 20.88 -9.62 11.35
CA ARG A 109 19.51 -10.16 11.30
C ARG A 109 19.43 -11.66 11.65
N LYS A 110 20.46 -12.43 11.33
CA LYS A 110 20.53 -13.86 11.70
C LYS A 110 20.52 -14.12 13.23
N LEU A 111 20.73 -13.08 14.02
CA LEU A 111 20.65 -13.13 15.49
C LEU A 111 19.25 -12.75 16.01
N GLU A 112 18.32 -12.32 15.15
CA GLU A 112 16.96 -11.96 15.54
C GLU A 112 16.13 -13.21 15.82
N ALA A 113 15.14 -13.08 16.72
CA ALA A 113 14.27 -14.20 17.12
C ALA A 113 13.43 -14.74 15.93
N ASP A 114 13.01 -13.84 15.02
CA ASP A 114 12.30 -14.19 13.79
C ASP A 114 12.88 -13.41 12.59
N PRO A 115 13.91 -13.96 11.95
CA PRO A 115 14.52 -13.30 10.80
C PRO A 115 13.59 -13.16 9.60
N ALA A 116 12.53 -13.96 9.49
CA ALA A 116 11.57 -13.87 8.40
C ALA A 116 10.80 -12.55 8.37
N VAL A 117 10.59 -11.95 9.54
CA VAL A 117 9.89 -10.67 9.70
C VAL A 117 10.81 -9.46 9.89
N SER A 118 12.12 -9.63 9.80
CA SER A 118 13.07 -8.54 9.97
C SER A 118 12.89 -7.45 8.94
N LYS A 119 12.74 -6.21 9.41
CA LYS A 119 12.59 -5.00 8.58
C LYS A 119 13.92 -4.38 8.15
N ARG A 120 15.05 -4.74 8.80
CA ARG A 120 16.36 -4.11 8.53
C ARG A 120 16.94 -4.53 7.19
N GLY A 121 17.55 -3.58 6.49
CA GLY A 121 18.22 -3.77 5.22
C GLY A 121 17.29 -4.02 4.04
N LYS A 122 17.86 -4.10 2.85
CA LYS A 122 17.14 -4.34 1.59
C LYS A 122 17.30 -5.77 1.09
N TRP A 123 18.40 -6.41 1.38
CA TRP A 123 18.80 -7.69 0.84
C TRP A 123 18.57 -8.83 1.84
N VAL A 124 18.19 -9.96 1.30
CA VAL A 124 18.00 -11.23 2.02
C VAL A 124 18.95 -12.25 1.43
N GLU A 125 19.71 -12.96 2.27
CA GLU A 125 20.52 -14.08 1.84
C GLU A 125 19.60 -15.26 1.52
N ALA A 126 19.83 -15.87 0.37
CA ALA A 126 19.09 -17.00 -0.14
C ALA A 126 20.05 -18.15 -0.48
N ASP A 127 19.60 -19.37 -0.25
CA ASP A 127 20.28 -20.56 -0.76
C ASP A 127 19.53 -21.02 -2.03
N ALA A 128 19.77 -20.28 -3.12
CA ALA A 128 19.06 -20.45 -4.38
C ALA A 128 20.00 -20.61 -5.56
N PRO A 129 19.68 -21.48 -6.54
CA PRO A 129 20.48 -21.64 -7.77
C PRO A 129 20.67 -20.33 -8.55
N ARG A 130 19.70 -19.42 -8.47
CA ARG A 130 19.72 -18.14 -9.20
C ARG A 130 20.84 -17.21 -8.73
N ALA A 131 20.92 -16.95 -7.43
CA ALA A 131 21.93 -16.08 -6.83
C ALA A 131 21.87 -16.15 -5.32
N LYS A 132 22.90 -15.60 -4.66
CA LYS A 132 23.07 -15.62 -3.21
C LYS A 132 22.11 -14.71 -2.46
N TYR A 133 21.63 -13.64 -3.09
CA TYR A 133 20.78 -12.63 -2.45
C TYR A 133 19.63 -12.23 -3.36
N TYR A 134 18.48 -11.87 -2.73
CA TYR A 134 17.38 -11.16 -3.40
C TYR A 134 17.02 -9.88 -2.68
N GLU A 135 16.51 -8.89 -3.40
CA GLU A 135 16.01 -7.65 -2.81
C GLU A 135 14.59 -7.89 -2.27
N LYS A 136 14.35 -7.47 -1.01
CA LYS A 136 13.01 -7.47 -0.42
C LYS A 136 12.37 -6.10 -0.48
N ASN A 137 11.03 -6.05 -0.42
CA ASN A 137 10.31 -4.80 -0.28
C ASN A 137 10.18 -4.39 1.18
N TYR A 138 9.45 -5.13 2.00
CA TYR A 138 9.22 -4.78 3.40
C TYR A 138 9.76 -5.87 4.35
N TYR A 139 9.10 -7.01 4.48
CA TYR A 139 9.60 -8.15 5.26
C TYR A 139 10.52 -9.06 4.44
N MET A 140 11.27 -9.93 5.12
CA MET A 140 12.17 -10.88 4.45
C MET A 140 11.42 -11.87 3.54
N CYS A 141 10.20 -12.25 3.93
CA CYS A 141 9.32 -13.11 3.13
C CYS A 141 8.60 -12.40 1.98
N GLN A 142 8.91 -11.12 1.72
CA GLN A 142 8.28 -10.29 0.69
C GLN A 142 9.31 -9.83 -0.35
N PRO A 143 9.76 -10.73 -1.26
CA PRO A 143 10.67 -10.37 -2.33
C PRO A 143 10.07 -9.28 -3.23
N ALA A 144 10.86 -8.25 -3.49
CA ALA A 144 10.45 -7.10 -4.29
C ALA A 144 10.24 -7.48 -5.74
N LEU A 145 9.10 -7.11 -6.31
CA LEU A 145 8.88 -7.17 -7.75
C LEU A 145 9.77 -6.13 -8.46
N ASN A 146 10.36 -6.53 -9.57
CA ASN A 146 11.34 -5.75 -10.31
C ASN A 146 10.68 -4.73 -11.25
N TYR A 147 10.45 -3.52 -10.78
CA TYR A 147 10.02 -2.40 -11.63
C TYR A 147 11.21 -1.59 -12.17
N GLY A 148 12.43 -2.03 -11.91
CA GLY A 148 13.67 -1.39 -12.33
C GLY A 148 14.15 -0.28 -11.40
N TYR A 149 15.28 0.25 -11.78
CA TYR A 149 15.96 1.36 -11.11
C TYR A 149 15.84 2.62 -11.98
N ALA A 150 15.53 3.76 -11.35
CA ALA A 150 15.43 5.04 -12.05
C ALA A 150 16.78 5.50 -12.61
N ASN A 151 17.85 5.20 -11.88
CA ASN A 151 19.23 5.53 -12.26
C ASN A 151 20.12 4.32 -11.95
N PRO A 152 20.18 3.31 -12.85
CA PRO A 152 21.00 2.13 -12.63
C PRO A 152 22.49 2.48 -12.53
N ASP A 153 23.18 1.90 -11.56
CA ASP A 153 24.64 1.99 -11.47
C ASP A 153 25.26 0.94 -12.41
N PRO A 154 26.10 1.33 -13.38
CA PRO A 154 26.74 0.38 -14.32
C PRO A 154 27.65 -0.64 -13.63
N ASN A 155 28.09 -0.39 -12.40
CA ASN A 155 28.85 -1.35 -11.59
C ASN A 155 27.97 -2.37 -10.86
N HIS A 156 26.64 -2.22 -10.94
CA HIS A 156 25.68 -3.08 -10.29
C HIS A 156 24.85 -3.84 -11.36
N PRO A 157 25.29 -4.99 -11.84
CA PRO A 157 24.63 -5.68 -12.95
C PRO A 157 23.19 -6.15 -12.66
N TRP A 158 22.77 -6.13 -11.41
CA TRP A 158 21.38 -6.41 -11.00
C TRP A 158 20.44 -5.21 -11.13
N GLU A 159 20.97 -4.00 -11.29
CA GLU A 159 20.19 -2.79 -11.43
C GLU A 159 19.73 -2.61 -12.88
N GLN A 160 18.63 -3.26 -13.23
CA GLN A 160 17.99 -3.08 -14.52
C GLN A 160 17.32 -1.73 -14.62
N SER A 161 17.39 -1.06 -15.79
CA SER A 161 16.61 0.15 -16.02
C SER A 161 15.11 -0.14 -16.05
N CYS A 162 14.29 0.89 -15.80
CA CYS A 162 12.83 0.75 -15.87
C CYS A 162 12.30 0.27 -17.24
N ASP A 163 13.09 0.45 -18.30
CA ASP A 163 12.72 0.07 -19.68
C ASP A 163 13.26 -1.31 -20.08
N ALA A 164 14.01 -1.96 -19.20
CA ALA A 164 14.52 -3.31 -19.47
C ALA A 164 13.37 -4.34 -19.57
N PRO A 165 13.58 -5.46 -20.29
CA PRO A 165 12.54 -6.48 -20.52
C PRO A 165 11.90 -7.03 -19.25
N GLY A 166 12.67 -7.26 -18.17
CA GLY A 166 12.20 -7.75 -16.89
C GLY A 166 11.20 -6.78 -16.21
N PRO A 167 11.59 -5.53 -15.92
CA PRO A 167 10.67 -4.51 -15.41
C PRO A 167 9.42 -4.30 -16.27
N GLN A 168 9.56 -4.32 -17.59
CA GLN A 168 8.43 -4.22 -18.50
C GLN A 168 7.49 -5.45 -18.41
N ALA A 169 8.03 -6.64 -18.17
CA ALA A 169 7.22 -7.83 -17.94
C ALA A 169 6.41 -7.73 -16.63
N VAL A 170 7.02 -7.24 -15.56
CA VAL A 170 6.33 -6.99 -14.28
C VAL A 170 5.22 -5.96 -14.43
N ARG A 171 5.44 -4.87 -15.17
CA ARG A 171 4.39 -3.86 -15.46
C ARG A 171 3.23 -4.47 -16.24
N ARG A 172 3.51 -5.33 -17.23
CA ARG A 172 2.44 -6.05 -17.95
C ARG A 172 1.66 -6.96 -17.01
N GLU A 173 2.33 -7.66 -16.11
CA GLU A 173 1.67 -8.54 -15.15
C GLU A 173 0.79 -7.75 -14.17
N LEU A 174 1.24 -6.58 -13.71
CA LEU A 174 0.41 -5.69 -12.90
C LEU A 174 -0.90 -5.33 -13.64
N ARG A 175 -0.82 -4.97 -14.93
CA ARG A 175 -2.01 -4.72 -15.75
C ARG A 175 -2.89 -5.95 -15.90
N ASN A 176 -2.30 -7.14 -16.04
CA ASN A 176 -3.06 -8.39 -16.14
C ASN A 176 -3.85 -8.68 -14.86
N ILE A 177 -3.22 -8.49 -13.69
CA ILE A 177 -3.90 -8.63 -12.38
C ILE A 177 -5.07 -7.65 -12.29
N MET A 178 -4.82 -6.38 -12.59
CA MET A 178 -5.85 -5.34 -12.53
C MET A 178 -7.01 -5.67 -13.49
N ALA A 179 -6.71 -6.00 -14.75
CA ALA A 179 -7.72 -6.36 -15.76
C ALA A 179 -8.54 -7.58 -15.31
N PHE A 180 -7.89 -8.63 -14.81
CA PHE A 180 -8.55 -9.86 -14.37
C PHE A 180 -9.65 -9.60 -13.33
N TRP A 181 -9.40 -8.69 -12.38
CA TRP A 181 -10.37 -8.37 -11.33
C TRP A 181 -11.39 -7.32 -11.79
N MET A 182 -10.99 -6.32 -12.58
CA MET A 182 -11.92 -5.34 -13.15
C MET A 182 -12.90 -6.00 -14.12
N ASP A 183 -12.47 -6.96 -14.93
CA ASP A 183 -13.35 -7.76 -15.80
C ASP A 183 -14.35 -8.62 -15.01
N LYS A 184 -14.11 -8.82 -13.69
CA LYS A 184 -15.03 -9.50 -12.75
C LYS A 184 -15.89 -8.54 -11.92
N GLY A 185 -15.84 -7.24 -12.24
CA GLY A 185 -16.69 -6.23 -11.63
C GLY A 185 -16.07 -5.43 -10.49
N VAL A 186 -14.78 -5.62 -10.18
CA VAL A 186 -14.07 -4.76 -9.21
C VAL A 186 -14.01 -3.34 -9.74
N ASP A 187 -14.35 -2.34 -8.92
CA ASP A 187 -14.47 -0.93 -9.33
C ASP A 187 -13.14 -0.15 -9.24
N GLY A 188 -12.07 -0.79 -8.82
CA GLY A 188 -10.75 -0.19 -8.70
C GLY A 188 -9.95 -0.76 -7.56
N PHE A 189 -8.86 -0.07 -7.20
CA PHE A 189 -7.90 -0.61 -6.23
C PHE A 189 -7.42 0.46 -5.25
N ARG A 190 -7.19 0.03 -3.99
CA ARG A 190 -6.23 0.69 -3.11
C ARG A 190 -4.86 0.07 -3.37
N VAL A 191 -3.87 0.88 -3.65
CA VAL A 191 -2.52 0.43 -4.01
C VAL A 191 -1.60 0.53 -2.80
N ASP A 192 -1.16 -0.63 -2.34
CA ASP A 192 -0.21 -0.77 -1.25
C ASP A 192 1.16 -0.20 -1.61
N MET A 193 1.76 0.58 -0.70
CA MET A 193 3.10 1.14 -0.82
C MET A 193 3.40 1.74 -2.21
N ALA A 194 2.44 2.46 -2.79
CA ALA A 194 2.45 2.93 -4.19
C ALA A 194 3.70 3.72 -4.59
N ALA A 195 4.38 4.37 -3.63
CA ALA A 195 5.58 5.19 -3.84
C ALA A 195 6.88 4.38 -3.97
N SER A 196 6.87 3.06 -3.73
CA SER A 196 8.09 2.26 -3.48
C SER A 196 8.50 1.33 -4.61
N LEU A 197 7.73 1.25 -5.71
CA LEU A 197 7.93 0.24 -6.75
C LEU A 197 9.27 0.42 -7.47
N VAL A 198 9.56 1.62 -7.99
CA VAL A 198 10.80 1.92 -8.71
C VAL A 198 11.92 2.19 -7.71
N LYS A 199 13.07 1.56 -7.91
CA LYS A 199 14.22 1.67 -7.02
C LYS A 199 15.10 2.86 -7.38
N GLY A 200 15.75 3.49 -6.37
CA GLY A 200 16.64 4.61 -6.59
C GLY A 200 16.01 5.91 -7.10
N ASP A 201 14.69 6.01 -7.13
CA ASP A 201 13.93 7.15 -7.67
C ASP A 201 13.71 8.25 -6.61
N LYS A 202 14.78 9.02 -6.34
CA LYS A 202 14.75 10.10 -5.33
C LYS A 202 13.75 11.19 -5.68
N ASP A 203 13.69 11.57 -6.95
CA ASP A 203 12.85 12.66 -7.46
C ASP A 203 11.42 12.21 -7.79
N LYS A 204 11.11 10.94 -7.59
CA LYS A 204 9.80 10.34 -7.89
C LYS A 204 9.35 10.47 -9.36
N LYS A 205 10.29 10.69 -10.29
CA LYS A 205 9.96 10.86 -11.71
C LYS A 205 9.57 9.54 -12.36
N ALA A 206 10.34 8.49 -12.13
CA ALA A 206 10.11 7.19 -12.75
C ALA A 206 8.84 6.52 -12.19
N ILE A 207 8.59 6.60 -10.88
CA ILE A 207 7.37 6.06 -10.28
C ILE A 207 6.12 6.84 -10.71
N LYS A 208 6.20 8.16 -10.87
CA LYS A 208 5.10 8.96 -11.42
C LYS A 208 4.81 8.59 -12.88
N ALA A 209 5.84 8.39 -13.70
CA ALA A 209 5.67 7.94 -15.08
C ALA A 209 5.01 6.56 -15.16
N LEU A 210 5.39 5.62 -14.27
CA LEU A 210 4.76 4.31 -14.17
C LEU A 210 3.26 4.42 -13.89
N TRP A 211 2.86 5.20 -12.88
CA TRP A 211 1.45 5.32 -12.53
C TRP A 211 0.64 6.11 -13.55
N ALA A 212 1.24 7.10 -14.20
CA ALA A 212 0.62 7.81 -15.33
C ALA A 212 0.35 6.87 -16.51
N GLU A 213 1.27 5.94 -16.81
CA GLU A 213 1.08 4.87 -17.80
C GLU A 213 -0.10 3.96 -17.40
N MET A 214 -0.15 3.51 -16.14
CA MET A 214 -1.24 2.68 -15.64
C MET A 214 -2.58 3.43 -15.70
N ARG A 215 -2.61 4.72 -15.33
CA ARG A 215 -3.83 5.54 -15.39
C ARG A 215 -4.31 5.70 -16.84
N THR A 216 -3.41 6.02 -17.76
CA THR A 216 -3.75 6.16 -19.18
C THR A 216 -4.35 4.88 -19.74
N TRP A 217 -3.76 3.73 -19.41
CA TRP A 217 -4.30 2.44 -19.80
C TRP A 217 -5.67 2.16 -19.17
N MET A 218 -5.85 2.48 -17.89
CA MET A 218 -7.16 2.34 -17.23
C MET A 218 -8.21 3.25 -17.83
N ASP A 219 -7.91 4.51 -18.11
CA ASP A 219 -8.86 5.45 -18.69
C ASP A 219 -9.35 5.00 -20.07
N ALA A 220 -8.47 4.38 -20.86
CA ALA A 220 -8.84 3.87 -22.16
C ALA A 220 -9.73 2.62 -22.10
N LYS A 221 -9.54 1.74 -21.12
CA LYS A 221 -10.23 0.44 -21.04
C LYS A 221 -11.29 0.36 -19.95
N TYR A 222 -11.07 1.08 -18.85
CA TYR A 222 -11.87 1.03 -17.62
C TYR A 222 -12.15 2.45 -17.07
N PRO A 223 -12.82 3.34 -17.83
CA PRO A 223 -12.89 4.78 -17.53
C PRO A 223 -13.59 5.14 -16.21
N ASN A 224 -14.40 4.22 -15.65
CA ASN A 224 -15.14 4.44 -14.41
C ASN A 224 -14.48 3.82 -13.18
N HIS A 225 -13.23 3.38 -13.31
CA HIS A 225 -12.49 2.73 -12.23
C HIS A 225 -11.51 3.70 -11.57
N ILE A 226 -11.27 3.53 -10.27
CA ILE A 226 -10.44 4.42 -9.49
C ILE A 226 -9.21 3.74 -8.91
N LEU A 227 -8.18 4.55 -8.66
CA LEU A 227 -7.01 4.19 -7.87
C LEU A 227 -6.94 5.05 -6.61
N VAL A 228 -6.78 4.39 -5.47
CA VAL A 228 -6.50 5.02 -4.17
C VAL A 228 -5.07 4.65 -3.79
N SER A 229 -4.22 5.64 -3.56
CA SER A 229 -2.82 5.35 -3.21
C SER A 229 -2.58 5.28 -1.70
N GLU A 230 -1.77 4.35 -1.28
CA GLU A 230 -0.99 4.49 -0.07
C GLU A 230 0.38 5.07 -0.43
N TRP A 231 0.38 6.34 -0.75
CA TRP A 231 1.60 7.13 -0.99
C TRP A 231 1.82 8.10 0.16
N CYS A 232 0.70 8.61 0.67
CA CYS A 232 0.64 9.55 1.79
C CYS A 232 1.30 10.91 1.49
N ASP A 233 1.27 11.28 0.22
CA ASP A 233 1.67 12.60 -0.28
C ASP A 233 0.76 12.99 -1.46
N PRO A 234 -0.46 13.50 -1.18
CA PRO A 234 -1.47 13.77 -2.21
C PRO A 234 -1.00 14.70 -3.33
N GLN A 235 -0.17 15.69 -3.01
CA GLN A 235 0.37 16.63 -4.01
C GLN A 235 1.33 15.95 -5.02
N VAL A 236 1.81 14.75 -4.73
CA VAL A 236 2.69 13.96 -5.61
C VAL A 236 1.92 12.83 -6.28
N SER A 237 1.10 12.10 -5.54
CA SER A 237 0.40 10.91 -6.00
C SER A 237 -0.77 11.24 -6.95
N ILE A 238 -1.56 12.27 -6.65
CA ILE A 238 -2.71 12.64 -7.48
C ILE A 238 -2.25 13.06 -8.89
N PRO A 239 -1.27 13.95 -9.07
CA PRO A 239 -0.73 14.23 -10.40
C PRO A 239 -0.03 13.04 -11.07
N ALA A 240 0.31 12.01 -10.33
CA ALA A 240 0.86 10.77 -10.89
C ALA A 240 -0.22 9.83 -11.47
N GLY A 241 -1.51 10.12 -11.27
CA GLY A 241 -2.62 9.34 -11.84
C GLY A 241 -3.55 8.68 -10.83
N PHE A 242 -3.39 8.96 -9.54
CA PHE A 242 -4.32 8.49 -8.51
C PHE A 242 -5.51 9.44 -8.36
N ASN A 243 -6.69 8.86 -8.08
CA ASN A 243 -7.90 9.63 -7.84
C ASN A 243 -7.99 10.10 -6.38
N ILE A 244 -7.43 9.32 -5.46
CA ILE A 244 -7.48 9.57 -4.03
C ILE A 244 -6.12 9.18 -3.41
N ASP A 245 -5.64 9.98 -2.44
CA ASP A 245 -4.52 9.57 -1.60
C ASP A 245 -4.81 9.83 -0.12
N PHE A 246 -4.26 9.01 0.74
CA PHE A 246 -4.40 9.15 2.18
C PHE A 246 -3.49 10.26 2.73
N MET A 247 -4.04 11.05 3.63
CA MET A 247 -3.25 11.93 4.48
C MET A 247 -3.18 11.31 5.87
N ILE A 248 -2.16 10.47 6.08
CA ILE A 248 -1.91 9.75 7.32
C ILE A 248 -0.47 9.92 7.80
N HIS A 249 -0.17 9.42 8.99
CA HIS A 249 1.10 9.62 9.69
C HIS A 249 2.36 9.17 8.93
N ILE A 250 2.26 8.21 8.01
CA ILE A 250 3.42 7.65 7.29
C ILE A 250 4.10 8.74 6.44
N GLY A 251 3.33 9.50 5.68
CA GLY A 251 3.84 10.60 4.85
C GLY A 251 3.63 11.99 5.48
N GLN A 252 2.55 12.15 6.26
CA GLN A 252 2.12 13.44 6.79
C GLN A 252 2.12 13.43 8.33
N LYS A 253 3.26 13.76 8.92
CA LYS A 253 3.46 13.74 10.38
C LYS A 253 2.42 14.56 11.16
N CYS A 254 1.90 15.63 10.56
CA CYS A 254 0.86 16.47 11.16
C CYS A 254 -0.44 15.72 11.44
N TYR A 255 -0.73 14.60 10.75
CA TYR A 255 -1.92 13.80 11.01
C TYR A 255 -1.99 13.29 12.45
N SER A 256 -0.86 12.87 13.02
CA SER A 256 -0.82 12.39 14.41
C SER A 256 -1.21 13.48 15.42
N THR A 257 -1.05 14.76 15.09
CA THR A 257 -1.43 15.86 15.97
C THR A 257 -2.95 15.96 16.17
N LEU A 258 -3.73 15.37 15.27
CA LEU A 258 -5.20 15.31 15.42
C LEU A 258 -5.63 14.24 16.41
N PHE A 259 -5.10 13.02 16.28
CA PHE A 259 -5.70 11.84 16.88
C PHE A 259 -4.83 11.14 17.93
N PHE A 260 -3.51 11.31 17.90
CA PHE A 260 -2.59 10.46 18.66
C PHE A 260 -1.61 11.29 19.50
N PRO A 261 -1.79 11.33 20.83
CA PRO A 261 -0.84 11.98 21.71
C PRO A 261 0.48 11.21 21.76
N LYS A 262 1.56 11.87 22.17
CA LYS A 262 2.87 11.25 22.37
C LYS A 262 2.75 10.01 23.27
N GLY A 263 3.39 8.94 22.85
CA GLY A 263 3.39 7.66 23.59
C GLY A 263 2.16 6.78 23.33
N THR A 264 1.23 7.18 22.44
CA THR A 264 0.22 6.23 21.95
C THR A 264 0.94 5.03 21.32
N PRO A 265 0.63 3.79 21.75
CA PRO A 265 1.22 2.61 21.16
C PRO A 265 0.94 2.56 19.66
N TRP A 266 1.97 2.22 18.89
CA TRP A 266 1.94 2.27 17.46
C TRP A 266 2.85 1.20 16.85
N GLN A 267 2.50 0.66 15.69
CA GLN A 267 3.47 -0.08 14.89
C GLN A 267 4.49 0.91 14.30
N GLY A 268 5.54 1.21 15.05
CA GLY A 268 6.51 2.25 14.73
C GLY A 268 6.42 3.44 15.68
N ASN A 269 7.16 4.48 15.39
CA ASN A 269 7.20 5.67 16.24
C ASN A 269 6.05 6.61 15.89
N ASN A 270 5.12 6.81 16.83
CA ASN A 270 4.17 7.91 16.73
C ASN A 270 4.95 9.23 16.56
N PRO A 271 4.82 9.93 15.41
CA PRO A 271 5.60 11.11 15.12
C PRO A 271 5.16 12.36 15.88
N ASN A 272 4.04 12.30 16.62
CA ASN A 272 3.60 13.45 17.41
C ASN A 272 4.52 13.68 18.60
N PRO A 273 5.25 14.82 18.68
CA PRO A 273 6.09 15.15 19.82
C PRO A 273 5.26 15.65 21.02
N ASP A 274 4.01 16.03 20.81
CA ASP A 274 3.18 16.72 21.81
C ASP A 274 2.50 15.68 22.71
N LYS A 275 2.39 15.99 24.00
CA LYS A 275 1.72 15.13 24.98
C LYS A 275 0.22 14.98 24.73
N GLU A 276 -0.36 15.91 23.98
CA GLU A 276 -1.78 16.01 23.71
C GLU A 276 -2.01 16.10 22.21
N CYS A 277 -3.09 15.52 21.72
CA CYS A 277 -3.55 15.70 20.35
C CYS A 277 -4.79 16.59 20.34
N TYR A 278 -5.17 17.12 19.18
CA TYR A 278 -6.28 18.07 19.07
C TYR A 278 -7.61 17.51 19.59
N PHE A 279 -7.91 16.27 19.31
CA PHE A 279 -9.14 15.62 19.75
C PHE A 279 -9.06 14.98 21.14
N ASP A 280 -8.04 15.25 21.93
CA ASP A 280 -8.05 14.87 23.33
C ASP A 280 -9.10 15.64 24.13
N ARG A 281 -9.62 15.00 25.20
CA ARG A 281 -10.61 15.60 26.08
C ARG A 281 -10.15 16.95 26.67
N ALA A 282 -8.85 17.10 26.90
CA ALA A 282 -8.26 18.31 27.39
C ALA A 282 -8.32 19.49 26.40
N GLY A 283 -8.47 19.20 25.10
CA GLY A 283 -8.61 20.21 24.04
C GLY A 283 -7.40 21.13 23.86
N LYS A 284 -6.20 20.65 24.21
CA LYS A 284 -4.98 21.48 24.24
C LYS A 284 -4.04 21.22 23.02
N GLY A 285 -4.38 20.26 22.17
CA GLY A 285 -3.61 19.96 20.98
C GLY A 285 -3.71 21.07 19.92
N ASN A 286 -2.68 21.22 19.10
CA ASN A 286 -2.62 22.25 18.07
C ASN A 286 -3.17 21.76 16.72
N LEU A 287 -4.24 22.38 16.25
CA LEU A 287 -4.85 22.10 14.95
C LEU A 287 -4.09 22.76 13.79
N GLU A 288 -3.39 23.87 14.02
CA GLU A 288 -2.72 24.66 12.96
C GLU A 288 -1.73 23.82 12.16
N LYS A 289 -0.92 23.00 12.83
CA LYS A 289 0.05 22.11 12.18
C LYS A 289 -0.60 21.19 11.14
N PHE A 290 -1.82 20.73 11.38
CA PHE A 290 -2.56 19.92 10.44
C PHE A 290 -3.15 20.78 9.33
N ILE A 291 -3.81 21.90 9.68
CA ILE A 291 -4.50 22.76 8.71
C ILE A 291 -3.53 23.33 7.68
N ASP A 292 -2.34 23.76 8.07
CA ASP A 292 -1.35 24.32 7.16
C ASP A 292 -0.94 23.29 6.08
N VAL A 293 -0.60 22.07 6.50
CA VAL A 293 -0.23 21.01 5.56
C VAL A 293 -1.42 20.55 4.73
N TYR A 294 -2.61 20.44 5.34
CA TYR A 294 -3.82 20.06 4.63
C TYR A 294 -4.20 21.09 3.56
N ALA A 295 -4.19 22.39 3.90
CA ALA A 295 -4.55 23.48 3.00
C ALA A 295 -3.60 23.53 1.79
N GLU A 296 -2.29 23.32 1.99
CA GLU A 296 -1.31 23.24 0.92
C GLU A 296 -1.62 22.07 -0.03
N ASN A 297 -1.82 20.87 0.51
CA ASN A 297 -2.16 19.69 -0.28
C ASN A 297 -3.49 19.89 -1.03
N TYR A 298 -4.52 20.40 -0.34
CA TYR A 298 -5.83 20.64 -0.92
C TYR A 298 -5.76 21.65 -2.06
N ALA A 299 -5.06 22.77 -1.89
CA ALA A 299 -4.91 23.79 -2.93
C ALA A 299 -4.30 23.23 -4.21
N LYS A 300 -3.36 22.27 -4.09
CA LYS A 300 -2.67 21.65 -5.23
C LYS A 300 -3.46 20.52 -5.90
N THR A 301 -4.41 19.91 -5.21
CA THR A 301 -5.04 18.66 -5.68
C THR A 301 -6.54 18.74 -5.93
N LYS A 302 -7.22 19.76 -5.42
CA LYS A 302 -8.68 19.88 -5.41
C LYS A 302 -9.39 19.81 -6.78
N ASN A 303 -8.66 20.04 -7.86
CA ASN A 303 -9.21 19.98 -9.22
C ASN A 303 -8.97 18.62 -9.90
N ASP A 304 -8.04 17.82 -9.37
CA ASP A 304 -7.54 16.60 -10.03
C ASP A 304 -7.85 15.31 -9.24
N GLY A 305 -8.16 15.44 -7.95
CA GLY A 305 -8.46 14.30 -7.09
C GLY A 305 -8.85 14.69 -5.68
N TYR A 306 -8.82 13.72 -4.77
CA TYR A 306 -9.32 13.87 -3.40
C TYR A 306 -8.31 13.43 -2.37
N ILE A 307 -8.32 14.11 -1.23
CA ILE A 307 -7.58 13.70 -0.04
C ILE A 307 -8.50 12.85 0.83
N ALA A 308 -7.99 11.72 1.35
CA ALA A 308 -8.67 10.91 2.34
C ALA A 308 -8.04 11.10 3.72
N ILE A 309 -8.88 11.38 4.71
CA ILE A 309 -8.48 11.54 6.12
C ILE A 309 -9.21 10.47 6.93
N PRO A 310 -8.65 9.25 7.06
CA PRO A 310 -9.25 8.19 7.86
C PRO A 310 -9.03 8.47 9.35
N THR A 311 -9.93 8.00 10.20
CA THR A 311 -9.74 8.00 11.65
C THR A 311 -8.95 6.81 12.16
N ALA A 312 -8.90 5.73 11.38
CA ALA A 312 -8.16 4.51 11.63
C ALA A 312 -8.00 3.68 10.35
N ASN A 313 -7.07 2.73 10.36
CA ASN A 313 -6.98 1.63 9.40
C ASN A 313 -6.39 0.39 10.11
N HIS A 314 -5.97 -0.62 9.34
CA HIS A 314 -5.36 -1.84 9.88
C HIS A 314 -3.93 -1.64 10.42
N ASP A 315 -3.25 -0.53 10.07
CA ASP A 315 -1.88 -0.23 10.49
C ASP A 315 -1.81 0.63 11.75
N PHE A 316 -2.86 1.34 12.11
CA PHE A 316 -2.86 2.21 13.26
C PHE A 316 -4.14 2.15 14.07
N GLN A 317 -4.06 2.63 15.29
CA GLN A 317 -5.11 2.46 16.28
C GLN A 317 -6.41 3.14 15.91
N ARG A 318 -7.50 2.57 16.45
CA ARG A 318 -8.83 3.18 16.43
C ARG A 318 -8.82 4.54 17.13
N PRO A 319 -9.72 5.47 16.78
CA PRO A 319 -9.76 6.81 17.36
C PRO A 319 -10.17 6.83 18.84
N ASN A 320 -10.64 5.71 19.41
CA ASN A 320 -11.04 5.58 20.81
C ASN A 320 -9.85 5.31 21.76
N VAL A 321 -8.73 6.00 21.54
CA VAL A 321 -7.52 5.89 22.38
C VAL A 321 -7.43 7.06 23.37
N GLY A 322 -6.66 6.88 24.44
CA GLY A 322 -6.43 7.92 25.46
C GLY A 322 -7.73 8.32 26.15
N SER A 323 -8.01 9.60 26.14
CA SER A 323 -9.19 10.18 26.80
C SER A 323 -10.49 10.06 25.98
N ARG A 324 -10.43 9.58 24.74
CA ARG A 324 -11.59 9.46 23.83
C ARG A 324 -12.23 8.08 23.88
N ASN A 325 -12.71 7.66 25.02
CA ASN A 325 -13.27 6.32 25.22
C ASN A 325 -14.79 6.28 25.34
N THR A 326 -15.48 7.41 25.12
CA THR A 326 -16.94 7.49 25.13
C THR A 326 -17.49 7.81 23.72
N PRO A 327 -18.74 7.40 23.41
CA PRO A 327 -19.39 7.73 22.14
C PRO A 327 -19.47 9.24 21.87
N GLU A 328 -19.68 10.06 22.89
CA GLU A 328 -19.79 11.51 22.78
C GLU A 328 -18.49 12.14 22.30
N GLN A 329 -17.36 11.68 22.83
CA GLN A 329 -16.02 12.14 22.43
C GLN A 329 -15.67 11.70 21.00
N LEU A 330 -16.08 10.49 20.60
CA LEU A 330 -15.88 10.00 19.24
C LEU A 330 -16.73 10.73 18.21
N LYS A 331 -17.92 11.22 18.57
CA LYS A 331 -18.76 12.01 17.65
C LYS A 331 -18.03 13.21 17.08
N VAL A 332 -17.28 13.95 17.88
CA VAL A 332 -16.51 15.12 17.40
C VAL A 332 -15.47 14.72 16.39
N THR A 333 -14.71 13.66 16.68
CA THR A 333 -13.70 13.10 15.76
C THR A 333 -14.32 12.62 14.44
N MET A 334 -15.44 11.90 14.52
CA MET A 334 -16.15 11.41 13.34
C MET A 334 -16.78 12.55 12.54
N THR A 335 -17.33 13.57 13.21
CA THR A 335 -17.86 14.77 12.54
C THR A 335 -16.78 15.46 11.72
N PHE A 336 -15.60 15.64 12.30
CA PHE A 336 -14.46 16.20 11.57
C PHE A 336 -14.15 15.38 10.31
N SER A 337 -13.94 14.06 10.42
CA SER A 337 -13.60 13.22 9.29
C SER A 337 -14.68 13.17 8.21
N LEU A 338 -15.96 13.27 8.59
CA LEU A 338 -17.09 13.24 7.66
C LEU A 338 -17.39 14.60 7.00
N THR A 339 -16.89 15.71 7.54
CA THR A 339 -17.20 17.07 7.06
C THR A 339 -16.00 17.81 6.46
N MET A 340 -14.78 17.32 6.67
CA MET A 340 -13.62 17.89 5.99
C MET A 340 -13.74 17.68 4.46
N PRO A 341 -13.32 18.67 3.64
CA PRO A 341 -13.28 18.50 2.21
C PRO A 341 -12.38 17.31 1.83
N GLY A 342 -12.93 16.31 1.12
CA GLY A 342 -12.22 15.08 0.77
C GLY A 342 -13.13 13.86 0.80
N VAL A 343 -12.51 12.69 0.93
CA VAL A 343 -13.23 11.41 1.01
C VAL A 343 -13.09 10.81 2.42
N PRO A 344 -14.18 10.68 3.18
CA PRO A 344 -14.13 10.02 4.47
C PRO A 344 -13.91 8.51 4.32
N PHE A 345 -12.97 7.97 5.09
CA PHE A 345 -12.74 6.54 5.21
C PHE A 345 -13.03 6.08 6.65
N ILE A 346 -13.87 5.09 6.79
CA ILE A 346 -14.24 4.48 8.08
C ILE A 346 -13.69 3.06 8.10
N TYR A 347 -12.86 2.75 9.09
CA TYR A 347 -12.35 1.41 9.32
C TYR A 347 -13.37 0.60 10.14
N TYR A 348 -13.82 -0.50 9.53
CA TYR A 348 -14.86 -1.36 10.11
C TYR A 348 -14.28 -2.62 10.75
#